data_6085cdeb91276d2ae302eb9debb493d5
#
_entry.id   6085cdeb91276d2ae302eb9debb493d5
#
_cell.length_a   1.000
_cell.length_b   1.000
_cell.length_c   1.000
_cell.angle_alpha   90.00
_cell.angle_beta   90.00
_cell.angle_gamma   90.00
#
_symmetry.space_group_name_H-M   'P 1'
#
loop_
_entity.id
_entity.type
_entity.pdbx_description
1 polymer ?
#
loop_
_entity_poly.entity_id
_entity_poly.type
_entity_poly.pdbx_seq_one_letter_code
_entity_poly.pdbx_strand_id
1 'polypeptide(L)'
;MNYRIEKDTMGEVKVPSDKYWGAQTERSRNNFKIGPEASMPIEIIYAFAYLKKAAAIANHELGVLTSEKKELVAKVCDEILLGKLDNEFPLVIWQTGSGTQSNMNVNEVIAYRAHVLNGGKLEDEKKVLHPNDDVNKSQSSNDTFPTAMHIAAYKLATENTIPGMLKLRETLAKKSQAFKNIVKTGRTHFMDATPLTLGQEFSGYVQQIDNSVRAIKNALEVVKELALGGTAVGTGLNTPKGYDVLVAKKIAELTGHPFITAPNKFEALAAHDAMVELSGALKRSAVSLMKIANDIRMLSSGPRCGIGELVIPDNEPGSSIMPGKVNPTQPEALTMVCAQVMGNDVAVSIGGATGHFELNVFKPVIASNVLQSARLLGDACVSFNDKCAEGIEPNHAVIKQHLENSLMLVTALNTHIGYENAAKIAKTAHKENKTLREAAVDLGLLTSVQFDEWVKPEKMVGSLD
;
A
#
# COMPACT_ATOMS: atom_id res chain seq x y z
N MET A 1 5.83 38.65 -11.13
CA MET A 1 5.73 38.19 -9.73
C MET A 1 6.42 39.21 -8.87
N ASN A 2 5.82 39.61 -7.76
CA ASN A 2 6.46 40.42 -6.74
C ASN A 2 7.28 39.55 -5.82
N TYR A 3 8.41 40.05 -5.34
CA TYR A 3 9.32 39.33 -4.43
C TYR A 3 9.55 40.16 -3.17
N ARG A 4 9.71 39.47 -2.04
CA ARG A 4 10.29 40.05 -0.82
C ARG A 4 11.70 39.49 -0.62
N ILE A 5 12.50 40.19 0.16
CA ILE A 5 13.85 39.74 0.53
C ILE A 5 13.75 39.04 1.87
N GLU A 6 14.17 37.80 1.91
CA GLU A 6 14.36 37.01 3.12
C GLU A 6 15.85 36.76 3.35
N LYS A 7 16.24 36.43 4.57
CA LYS A 7 17.65 36.26 4.92
C LYS A 7 17.84 35.02 5.81
N ASP A 8 18.88 34.27 5.52
CA ASP A 8 19.38 33.19 6.34
C ASP A 8 20.89 33.33 6.60
N THR A 9 21.53 32.33 7.20
CA THR A 9 22.95 32.32 7.48
C THR A 9 23.87 32.43 6.26
N MET A 10 23.35 32.21 5.05
CA MET A 10 24.07 32.30 3.77
C MET A 10 23.82 33.63 3.06
N GLY A 11 23.00 34.52 3.64
CA GLY A 11 22.69 35.86 3.09
C GLY A 11 21.27 35.98 2.54
N GLU A 12 21.07 36.99 1.69
CA GLU A 12 19.74 37.34 1.15
C GLU A 12 19.29 36.41 0.02
N VAL A 13 17.97 36.22 -0.06
CA VAL A 13 17.32 35.46 -1.14
C VAL A 13 15.95 36.10 -1.47
N LYS A 14 15.58 36.12 -2.75
CA LYS A 14 14.30 36.60 -3.21
C LYS A 14 13.25 35.51 -3.09
N VAL A 15 12.20 35.75 -2.31
CA VAL A 15 11.07 34.82 -2.12
C VAL A 15 9.81 35.46 -2.70
N PRO A 16 8.90 34.72 -3.38
CA PRO A 16 7.63 35.28 -3.84
C PRO A 16 6.87 35.93 -2.67
N SER A 17 6.38 37.16 -2.89
CA SER A 17 5.82 37.97 -1.79
C SER A 17 4.52 37.43 -1.20
N ASP A 18 3.80 36.58 -1.95
CA ASP A 18 2.52 35.96 -1.57
C ASP A 18 2.66 34.62 -0.85
N LYS A 19 3.90 34.09 -0.70
CA LYS A 19 4.15 32.75 -0.15
C LYS A 19 4.59 32.78 1.31
N TYR A 20 4.14 31.81 2.09
CA TYR A 20 4.49 31.68 3.51
C TYR A 20 5.85 31.00 3.77
N TRP A 21 6.47 30.40 2.77
CA TRP A 21 7.84 29.87 2.96
C TRP A 21 8.90 30.97 2.99
N GLY A 22 10.05 30.65 3.55
CA GLY A 22 11.15 31.60 3.74
C GLY A 22 12.39 31.27 2.89
N ALA A 23 13.54 31.74 3.37
CA ALA A 23 14.81 31.66 2.68
C ALA A 23 15.29 30.25 2.41
N GLN A 24 15.19 29.35 3.39
CA GLN A 24 15.71 27.98 3.26
C GLN A 24 14.92 27.17 2.24
N THR A 25 13.59 27.28 2.24
CA THR A 25 12.74 26.66 1.22
C THR A 25 13.06 27.18 -0.18
N GLU A 26 13.19 28.49 -0.37
CA GLU A 26 13.48 29.07 -1.67
C GLU A 26 14.86 28.65 -2.20
N ARG A 27 15.87 28.53 -1.32
CA ARG A 27 17.17 27.97 -1.72
C ARG A 27 17.04 26.52 -2.17
N SER A 28 16.25 25.71 -1.48
CA SER A 28 16.02 24.32 -1.86
C SER A 28 15.34 24.21 -3.24
N ARG A 29 14.30 25.02 -3.50
CA ARG A 29 13.65 25.11 -4.83
C ARG A 29 14.63 25.45 -5.95
N ASN A 30 15.56 26.36 -5.68
CA ASN A 30 16.57 26.77 -6.66
C ASN A 30 17.67 25.74 -6.85
N ASN A 31 18.05 25.00 -5.79
CA ASN A 31 19.13 24.03 -5.80
C ASN A 31 18.74 22.68 -6.41
N PHE A 32 17.50 22.19 -6.17
CA PHE A 32 17.06 20.86 -6.56
C PHE A 32 15.95 20.92 -7.63
N LYS A 33 16.34 21.13 -8.87
CA LYS A 33 15.42 21.11 -10.04
C LYS A 33 15.39 19.73 -10.67
N ILE A 34 14.92 18.73 -9.92
CA ILE A 34 14.93 17.30 -10.30
C ILE A 34 13.49 16.76 -10.21
N GLY A 35 12.92 16.34 -11.32
CA GLY A 35 11.56 15.82 -11.39
C GLY A 35 10.49 16.90 -11.23
N PRO A 36 9.23 16.50 -10.97
CA PRO A 36 8.12 17.45 -10.80
C PRO A 36 8.26 18.27 -9.52
N GLU A 37 7.92 19.55 -9.56
CA GLU A 37 7.74 20.38 -8.36
C GLU A 37 6.66 19.79 -7.44
N ALA A 38 6.74 20.08 -6.14
CA ALA A 38 5.82 19.60 -5.11
C ALA A 38 5.65 18.06 -5.09
N SER A 39 6.73 17.34 -5.41
CA SER A 39 6.70 15.86 -5.42
C SER A 39 6.91 15.21 -4.05
N MET A 40 7.22 15.98 -2.99
CA MET A 40 7.17 15.46 -1.62
C MET A 40 5.74 15.06 -1.28
N PRO A 41 5.47 13.80 -0.87
CA PRO A 41 4.12 13.37 -0.56
C PRO A 41 3.44 14.26 0.48
N ILE A 42 2.21 14.67 0.22
CA ILE A 42 1.46 15.58 1.11
C ILE A 42 1.23 14.93 2.48
N GLU A 43 1.19 13.60 2.55
CA GLU A 43 1.07 12.83 3.79
C GLU A 43 2.25 13.11 4.74
N ILE A 44 3.44 13.37 4.21
CA ILE A 44 4.61 13.78 5.01
C ILE A 44 4.36 15.17 5.61
N ILE A 45 3.80 16.09 4.86
CA ILE A 45 3.48 17.44 5.33
C ILE A 45 2.43 17.41 6.44
N TYR A 46 1.37 16.62 6.25
CA TYR A 46 0.35 16.44 7.30
C TYR A 46 0.93 15.73 8.54
N ALA A 47 1.82 14.77 8.35
CA ALA A 47 2.53 14.15 9.46
C ALA A 47 3.41 15.14 10.23
N PHE A 48 4.10 16.03 9.52
CA PHE A 48 4.80 17.15 10.16
C PHE A 48 3.87 18.07 10.93
N ALA A 49 2.68 18.37 10.42
CA ALA A 49 1.71 19.21 11.14
C ALA A 49 1.29 18.56 12.48
N TYR A 50 1.00 17.27 12.51
CA TYR A 50 0.76 16.54 13.78
C TYR A 50 1.98 16.61 14.70
N LEU A 51 3.18 16.35 14.19
CA LEU A 51 4.42 16.38 14.94
C LEU A 51 4.69 17.78 15.53
N LYS A 52 4.60 18.83 14.73
CA LYS A 52 4.88 20.21 15.17
C LYS A 52 3.87 20.69 16.20
N LYS A 53 2.59 20.35 16.03
CA LYS A 53 1.55 20.62 17.03
C LYS A 53 1.83 19.89 18.34
N ALA A 54 2.17 18.61 18.29
CA ALA A 54 2.53 17.80 19.46
C ALA A 54 3.78 18.34 20.16
N ALA A 55 4.81 18.72 19.40
CA ALA A 55 6.05 19.29 19.90
C ALA A 55 5.82 20.64 20.61
N ALA A 56 4.98 21.51 20.06
CA ALA A 56 4.61 22.78 20.67
C ALA A 56 3.88 22.57 22.02
N ILE A 57 2.94 21.61 22.07
CA ILE A 57 2.23 21.24 23.30
C ILE A 57 3.19 20.68 24.34
N ALA A 58 4.05 19.73 23.97
CA ALA A 58 5.02 19.11 24.87
C ALA A 58 6.03 20.14 25.41
N ASN A 59 6.57 21.00 24.55
CA ASN A 59 7.48 22.07 24.96
C ASN A 59 6.82 23.09 25.90
N HIS A 60 5.55 23.37 25.72
CA HIS A 60 4.78 24.22 26.62
C HIS A 60 4.60 23.54 27.98
N GLU A 61 4.16 22.30 28.03
CA GLU A 61 3.97 21.54 29.27
C GLU A 61 5.29 21.37 30.06
N LEU A 62 6.41 21.30 29.35
CA LEU A 62 7.77 21.23 29.95
C LEU A 62 8.39 22.62 30.25
N GLY A 63 7.62 23.69 30.06
CA GLY A 63 8.03 25.04 30.46
C GLY A 63 9.04 25.74 29.56
N VAL A 64 9.31 25.23 28.34
CA VAL A 64 10.30 25.80 27.42
C VAL A 64 9.69 26.54 26.22
N LEU A 65 8.36 26.58 26.11
CA LEU A 65 7.64 27.38 25.12
C LEU A 65 6.43 28.08 25.81
N THR A 66 6.17 29.35 25.47
CA THR A 66 5.05 30.10 26.03
C THR A 66 3.68 29.62 25.47
N SER A 67 2.60 29.86 26.20
CA SER A 67 1.25 29.51 25.77
C SER A 67 0.86 30.16 24.44
N GLU A 68 1.18 31.46 24.28
CA GLU A 68 0.86 32.21 23.07
C GLU A 68 1.55 31.59 21.83
N LYS A 69 2.83 31.25 21.94
CA LYS A 69 3.58 30.61 20.84
C LYS A 69 3.03 29.22 20.51
N LYS A 70 2.72 28.41 21.54
CA LYS A 70 2.07 27.09 21.37
C LYS A 70 0.73 27.22 20.62
N GLU A 71 -0.12 28.17 21.00
CA GLU A 71 -1.43 28.38 20.35
C GLU A 71 -1.28 28.79 18.87
N LEU A 72 -0.33 29.67 18.56
CA LEU A 72 -0.06 30.08 17.18
C LEU A 72 0.43 28.92 16.33
N VAL A 73 1.39 28.10 16.83
CA VAL A 73 1.87 26.90 16.13
C VAL A 73 0.70 25.93 15.91
N ALA A 74 -0.07 25.63 16.94
CA ALA A 74 -1.20 24.69 16.86
C ALA A 74 -2.24 25.14 15.82
N LYS A 75 -2.59 26.42 15.80
CA LYS A 75 -3.56 26.99 14.86
C LYS A 75 -3.12 26.84 13.40
N VAL A 76 -1.85 27.10 13.10
CA VAL A 76 -1.34 26.91 11.71
C VAL A 76 -1.26 25.44 11.35
N CYS A 77 -0.85 24.56 12.28
CA CYS A 77 -0.88 23.12 12.03
C CYS A 77 -2.30 22.62 11.69
N ASP A 78 -3.33 23.16 12.34
CA ASP A 78 -4.73 22.83 12.01
C ASP A 78 -5.11 23.32 10.60
N GLU A 79 -4.62 24.49 10.16
CA GLU A 79 -4.82 24.95 8.77
C GLU A 79 -4.14 24.02 7.76
N ILE A 80 -2.92 23.52 8.06
CA ILE A 80 -2.22 22.54 7.21
C ILE A 80 -3.03 21.24 7.13
N LEU A 81 -3.47 20.70 8.27
CA LEU A 81 -4.25 19.44 8.30
C LEU A 81 -5.61 19.55 7.57
N LEU A 82 -6.14 20.75 7.42
CA LEU A 82 -7.35 21.04 6.63
C LEU A 82 -7.06 21.28 5.15
N GLY A 83 -5.82 21.13 4.69
CA GLY A 83 -5.40 21.33 3.29
C GLY A 83 -5.40 22.80 2.83
N LYS A 84 -5.55 23.77 3.74
CA LYS A 84 -5.63 25.19 3.37
C LYS A 84 -4.31 25.79 2.90
N LEU A 85 -3.20 25.11 3.17
CA LEU A 85 -1.84 25.58 2.89
C LEU A 85 -1.07 24.66 1.96
N ASP A 86 -1.71 23.70 1.26
CA ASP A 86 -1.05 22.69 0.43
C ASP A 86 -0.12 23.30 -0.63
N ASN A 87 -0.47 24.49 -1.19
CA ASN A 87 0.34 25.21 -2.17
C ASN A 87 1.59 25.90 -1.58
N GLU A 88 1.83 25.75 -0.28
CA GLU A 88 3.01 26.31 0.40
C GLU A 88 4.15 25.28 0.56
N PHE A 89 4.00 24.07 -0.01
CA PHE A 89 4.98 22.98 0.11
C PHE A 89 5.51 22.55 -1.27
N PRO A 90 6.34 23.38 -1.92
CA PRO A 90 6.76 23.18 -3.32
C PRO A 90 7.93 22.21 -3.49
N LEU A 91 8.46 21.62 -2.43
CA LEU A 91 9.72 20.88 -2.48
C LEU A 91 9.57 19.51 -3.13
N VAL A 92 10.68 19.05 -3.69
CA VAL A 92 10.78 17.75 -4.36
C VAL A 92 11.34 16.67 -3.42
N ILE A 93 11.11 15.41 -3.76
CA ILE A 93 11.72 14.28 -3.03
C ILE A 93 13.25 14.23 -3.22
N TRP A 94 13.76 14.74 -4.32
CA TRP A 94 15.18 14.78 -4.67
C TRP A 94 15.87 15.97 -4.01
N GLN A 95 15.93 15.96 -2.68
CA GLN A 95 16.53 16.98 -1.82
C GLN A 95 17.61 16.36 -0.94
N THR A 96 18.11 17.08 0.08
CA THR A 96 19.01 16.46 1.06
C THR A 96 18.38 15.21 1.67
N GLY A 97 19.15 14.15 1.75
CA GLY A 97 18.67 12.84 2.19
C GLY A 97 18.22 12.75 3.65
N SER A 98 18.56 13.75 4.47
CA SER A 98 18.05 13.91 5.84
C SER A 98 16.62 14.45 5.90
N GLY A 99 16.13 15.06 4.81
CA GLY A 99 14.82 15.73 4.76
C GLY A 99 14.79 17.11 5.42
N THR A 100 15.95 17.71 5.68
CA THR A 100 16.05 19.01 6.37
C THR A 100 15.25 20.10 5.67
N GLN A 101 15.27 20.16 4.33
CA GLN A 101 14.54 21.20 3.62
C GLN A 101 13.03 21.07 3.82
N SER A 102 12.46 19.88 3.83
CA SER A 102 11.02 19.68 4.12
C SER A 102 10.67 20.06 5.56
N ASN A 103 11.51 19.69 6.54
CA ASN A 103 11.32 20.15 7.91
C ASN A 103 11.36 21.67 8.01
N MET A 104 12.32 22.33 7.35
CA MET A 104 12.41 23.79 7.35
C MET A 104 11.29 24.45 6.59
N ASN A 105 10.82 23.89 5.48
CA ASN A 105 9.65 24.38 4.77
C ASN A 105 8.42 24.44 5.69
N VAL A 106 8.15 23.37 6.42
CA VAL A 106 7.04 23.35 7.40
C VAL A 106 7.28 24.38 8.51
N ASN A 107 8.49 24.47 9.05
CA ASN A 107 8.82 25.44 10.09
C ASN A 107 8.63 26.89 9.62
N GLU A 108 9.08 27.23 8.41
CA GLU A 108 8.94 28.55 7.80
C GLU A 108 7.46 28.88 7.55
N VAL A 109 6.69 27.97 6.95
CA VAL A 109 5.26 28.17 6.70
C VAL A 109 4.50 28.40 8.01
N ILE A 110 4.79 27.61 9.06
CA ILE A 110 4.17 27.79 10.38
C ILE A 110 4.51 29.17 10.95
N ALA A 111 5.78 29.56 10.96
CA ALA A 111 6.21 30.82 11.55
C ALA A 111 5.65 32.05 10.83
N TYR A 112 5.66 32.04 9.51
CA TYR A 112 5.20 33.18 8.69
C TYR A 112 3.67 33.29 8.67
N ARG A 113 2.97 32.13 8.55
CA ARG A 113 1.51 32.14 8.64
C ARG A 113 1.01 32.58 10.01
N ALA A 114 1.66 32.12 11.08
CA ALA A 114 1.37 32.55 12.45
C ALA A 114 1.54 34.06 12.63
N HIS A 115 2.59 34.64 12.04
CA HIS A 115 2.83 36.09 12.07
C HIS A 115 1.67 36.87 11.42
N VAL A 116 1.23 36.44 10.25
CA VAL A 116 0.10 37.05 9.55
C VAL A 116 -1.22 36.89 10.34
N LEU A 117 -1.46 35.72 10.94
CA LEU A 117 -2.62 35.48 11.81
C LEU A 117 -2.61 36.37 13.07
N ASN A 118 -1.42 36.80 13.50
CA ASN A 118 -1.23 37.70 14.63
C ASN A 118 -1.24 39.20 14.22
N GLY A 119 -1.63 39.51 12.98
CA GLY A 119 -1.77 40.87 12.46
C GLY A 119 -0.52 41.49 11.85
N GLY A 120 0.59 40.71 11.72
CA GLY A 120 1.81 41.13 11.05
C GLY A 120 1.75 41.00 9.52
N LYS A 121 2.79 41.48 8.85
CA LYS A 121 2.95 41.38 7.39
C LYS A 121 4.16 40.49 7.05
N LEU A 122 4.11 39.86 5.87
CA LEU A 122 5.22 38.98 5.43
C LEU A 122 6.55 39.72 5.27
N GLU A 123 6.50 41.01 4.97
CA GLU A 123 7.67 41.88 4.80
C GLU A 123 8.32 42.29 6.13
N ASP A 124 7.64 42.11 7.27
CA ASP A 124 8.17 42.50 8.57
C ASP A 124 9.49 41.72 8.85
N GLU A 125 10.53 42.42 9.26
CA GLU A 125 11.83 41.83 9.52
C GLU A 125 11.78 40.79 10.68
N LYS A 126 11.03 41.12 11.73
CA LYS A 126 10.87 40.28 12.91
C LYS A 126 9.50 39.62 12.94
N LYS A 127 9.47 38.30 12.85
CA LYS A 127 8.26 37.50 12.98
C LYS A 127 7.94 37.18 14.45
N VAL A 128 6.66 36.91 14.76
CA VAL A 128 6.20 36.51 16.10
C VAL A 128 6.77 35.17 16.55
N LEU A 129 7.01 34.26 15.60
CA LEU A 129 7.70 32.99 15.78
C LEU A 129 8.96 32.93 14.95
N HIS A 130 10.02 32.32 15.51
CA HIS A 130 11.22 31.99 14.76
C HIS A 130 11.18 30.52 14.29
N PRO A 131 11.41 30.21 12.99
CA PRO A 131 11.33 28.85 12.49
C PRO A 131 12.19 27.84 13.24
N ASN A 132 13.42 28.21 13.61
CA ASN A 132 14.36 27.32 14.31
C ASN A 132 14.16 27.35 15.83
N ASP A 133 14.02 28.54 16.44
CA ASP A 133 14.07 28.67 17.91
C ASP A 133 12.74 28.35 18.59
N ASP A 134 11.61 28.55 17.88
CA ASP A 134 10.28 28.33 18.41
C ASP A 134 9.63 27.09 17.79
N VAL A 135 9.50 27.02 16.45
CA VAL A 135 8.79 25.92 15.78
C VAL A 135 9.60 24.62 15.83
N ASN A 136 10.92 24.71 15.68
CA ASN A 136 11.83 23.54 15.73
C ASN A 136 12.41 23.29 17.14
N LYS A 137 11.88 23.92 18.19
CA LYS A 137 12.38 23.79 19.55
C LYS A 137 12.39 22.34 20.02
N SER A 138 13.50 21.92 20.65
CA SER A 138 13.75 20.55 21.14
C SER A 138 13.80 19.49 20.01
N GLN A 139 14.09 19.87 18.77
CA GLN A 139 14.04 19.01 17.59
C GLN A 139 15.28 19.18 16.71
N SER A 140 15.54 18.18 15.88
CA SER A 140 16.42 18.23 14.71
C SER A 140 15.63 17.72 13.48
N SER A 141 16.05 18.10 12.27
CA SER A 141 15.54 17.46 11.07
C SER A 141 15.81 15.95 11.08
N ASN A 142 16.87 15.53 11.78
CA ASN A 142 17.31 14.14 11.83
C ASN A 142 16.33 13.23 12.58
N ASP A 143 15.61 13.74 13.58
CA ASP A 143 14.60 13.00 14.32
C ASP A 143 13.17 13.34 13.89
N THR A 144 12.91 14.55 13.33
CA THR A 144 11.57 14.95 12.88
C THR A 144 11.16 14.28 11.58
N PHE A 145 12.05 14.21 10.59
CA PHE A 145 11.67 13.61 9.30
C PHE A 145 11.36 12.11 9.41
N PRO A 146 12.16 11.25 10.07
CA PRO A 146 11.78 9.86 10.27
C PRO A 146 10.50 9.71 11.10
N THR A 147 10.25 10.58 12.07
CA THR A 147 8.99 10.59 12.80
C THR A 147 7.81 10.89 11.87
N ALA A 148 7.94 11.88 10.98
CA ALA A 148 6.91 12.19 9.98
C ALA A 148 6.70 11.01 9.00
N MET A 149 7.77 10.31 8.58
CA MET A 149 7.68 9.10 7.76
C MET A 149 6.83 8.02 8.45
N HIS A 150 7.09 7.75 9.73
CA HIS A 150 6.38 6.75 10.52
C HIS A 150 4.90 7.13 10.71
N ILE A 151 4.60 8.39 11.06
CA ILE A 151 3.22 8.87 11.21
C ILE A 151 2.45 8.72 9.88
N ALA A 152 3.03 9.19 8.78
CA ALA A 152 2.40 9.13 7.46
C ALA A 152 2.14 7.70 7.01
N ALA A 153 3.15 6.83 7.12
CA ALA A 153 3.05 5.43 6.71
C ALA A 153 2.04 4.64 7.56
N TYR A 154 2.07 4.83 8.88
CA TYR A 154 1.12 4.18 9.79
C TYR A 154 -0.32 4.57 9.47
N LYS A 155 -0.60 5.89 9.37
CA LYS A 155 -1.93 6.40 9.03
C LYS A 155 -2.41 5.88 7.68
N LEU A 156 -1.59 5.98 6.65
CA LEU A 156 -1.98 5.56 5.31
C LEU A 156 -2.25 4.05 5.24
N ALA A 157 -1.43 3.24 5.90
CA ALA A 157 -1.64 1.79 5.96
C ALA A 157 -2.93 1.42 6.70
N THR A 158 -3.24 2.10 7.82
CA THR A 158 -4.41 1.79 8.65
C THR A 158 -5.71 2.40 8.13
N GLU A 159 -5.65 3.58 7.51
CA GLU A 159 -6.83 4.34 7.08
C GLU A 159 -7.21 4.13 5.61
N ASN A 160 -6.28 3.63 4.77
CA ASN A 160 -6.51 3.39 3.34
C ASN A 160 -6.17 1.94 2.92
N THR A 161 -4.92 1.49 3.12
CA THR A 161 -4.46 0.21 2.55
C THR A 161 -5.21 -0.98 3.13
N ILE A 162 -5.22 -1.12 4.45
CA ILE A 162 -5.90 -2.25 5.13
C ILE A 162 -7.40 -2.23 4.87
N PRO A 163 -8.13 -1.10 5.00
CA PRO A 163 -9.55 -1.05 4.67
C PRO A 163 -9.86 -1.44 3.23
N GLY A 164 -9.08 -0.96 2.24
CA GLY A 164 -9.25 -1.33 0.84
C GLY A 164 -9.06 -2.83 0.58
N MET A 165 -8.02 -3.43 1.17
CA MET A 165 -7.78 -4.87 1.09
C MET A 165 -8.87 -5.68 1.77
N LEU A 166 -9.37 -5.26 2.93
CA LEU A 166 -10.44 -5.93 3.66
C LEU A 166 -11.77 -5.87 2.90
N LYS A 167 -12.07 -4.76 2.22
CA LYS A 167 -13.25 -4.63 1.37
C LYS A 167 -13.22 -5.68 0.25
N LEU A 168 -12.11 -5.80 -0.47
CA LEU A 168 -11.94 -6.81 -1.51
C LEU A 168 -12.03 -8.24 -0.93
N ARG A 169 -11.37 -8.48 0.18
CA ARG A 169 -11.39 -9.76 0.89
C ARG A 169 -12.82 -10.20 1.22
N GLU A 170 -13.65 -9.28 1.71
CA GLU A 170 -15.04 -9.57 2.07
C GLU A 170 -15.88 -9.98 0.85
N THR A 171 -15.74 -9.28 -0.27
CA THR A 171 -16.41 -9.63 -1.53
C THR A 171 -15.99 -11.00 -2.02
N LEU A 172 -14.68 -11.29 -2.03
CA LEU A 172 -14.18 -12.62 -2.44
C LEU A 172 -14.65 -13.73 -1.50
N ALA A 173 -14.81 -13.46 -0.21
CA ALA A 173 -15.37 -14.42 0.75
C ALA A 173 -16.85 -14.71 0.47
N LYS A 174 -17.64 -13.68 0.16
CA LYS A 174 -19.04 -13.84 -0.29
C LYS A 174 -19.12 -14.67 -1.56
N LYS A 175 -18.25 -14.42 -2.55
CA LYS A 175 -18.17 -15.21 -3.79
C LYS A 175 -17.73 -16.65 -3.51
N SER A 176 -16.74 -16.88 -2.65
CA SER A 176 -16.34 -18.23 -2.21
C SER A 176 -17.55 -19.02 -1.67
N GLN A 177 -18.32 -18.41 -0.80
CA GLN A 177 -19.50 -19.05 -0.24
C GLN A 177 -20.62 -19.27 -1.28
N ALA A 178 -20.86 -18.30 -2.16
CA ALA A 178 -21.87 -18.43 -3.21
C ALA A 178 -21.53 -19.53 -4.23
N PHE A 179 -20.25 -19.73 -4.50
CA PHE A 179 -19.75 -20.69 -5.49
C PHE A 179 -19.33 -22.04 -4.89
N LYS A 180 -19.59 -22.30 -3.62
CA LYS A 180 -19.12 -23.49 -2.89
C LYS A 180 -19.52 -24.83 -3.52
N ASN A 181 -20.65 -24.86 -4.23
CA ASN A 181 -21.19 -26.08 -4.84
C ASN A 181 -20.94 -26.15 -6.37
N ILE A 182 -20.19 -25.21 -6.95
CA ILE A 182 -19.91 -25.18 -8.38
C ILE A 182 -18.62 -25.97 -8.63
N VAL A 183 -18.77 -27.24 -9.01
CA VAL A 183 -17.65 -28.12 -9.34
C VAL A 183 -17.10 -27.76 -10.71
N LYS A 184 -15.78 -27.61 -10.79
CA LYS A 184 -15.05 -27.25 -12.02
C LYS A 184 -13.78 -28.08 -12.17
N THR A 185 -13.22 -28.08 -13.38
CA THR A 185 -11.87 -28.63 -13.63
C THR A 185 -10.81 -27.83 -12.91
N GLY A 186 -10.00 -28.49 -12.09
CA GLY A 186 -8.77 -27.89 -11.53
C GLY A 186 -7.71 -27.77 -12.63
N ARG A 187 -6.75 -26.86 -12.44
CA ARG A 187 -5.60 -26.69 -13.34
C ARG A 187 -4.31 -26.56 -12.56
N THR A 188 -3.33 -27.38 -12.94
CA THR A 188 -1.94 -27.29 -12.48
C THR A 188 -1.04 -27.26 -13.71
N HIS A 189 0.01 -26.42 -13.76
CA HIS A 189 0.86 -26.23 -14.94
C HIS A 189 0.09 -25.79 -16.20
N PHE A 190 -1.06 -25.14 -16.04
CA PHE A 190 -2.05 -24.89 -17.12
C PHE A 190 -2.65 -26.15 -17.76
N MET A 191 -2.39 -27.32 -17.19
CA MET A 191 -2.96 -28.58 -17.63
C MET A 191 -4.16 -28.96 -16.75
N ASP A 192 -5.08 -29.74 -17.32
CA ASP A 192 -6.25 -30.25 -16.60
C ASP A 192 -5.81 -31.10 -15.40
N ALA A 193 -6.47 -30.88 -14.29
CA ALA A 193 -6.24 -31.59 -13.04
C ALA A 193 -7.57 -32.12 -12.46
N THR A 194 -7.49 -32.75 -11.29
CA THR A 194 -8.69 -33.20 -10.57
C THR A 194 -9.62 -32.06 -10.23
N PRO A 195 -10.94 -32.33 -10.09
CA PRO A 195 -11.92 -31.30 -9.77
C PRO A 195 -11.69 -30.63 -8.42
N LEU A 196 -12.14 -29.39 -8.34
CA LEU A 196 -12.38 -28.65 -7.12
C LEU A 196 -13.66 -27.83 -7.30
N THR A 197 -14.13 -27.14 -6.28
CA THR A 197 -15.21 -26.17 -6.46
C THR A 197 -14.64 -24.77 -6.75
N LEU A 198 -15.38 -23.95 -7.48
CA LEU A 198 -15.06 -22.55 -7.70
C LEU A 198 -14.98 -21.80 -6.36
N GLY A 199 -15.82 -22.16 -5.38
CA GLY A 199 -15.75 -21.63 -4.02
C GLY A 199 -14.44 -21.95 -3.31
N GLN A 200 -13.91 -23.17 -3.45
CA GLN A 200 -12.59 -23.54 -2.92
C GLN A 200 -11.45 -22.74 -3.57
N GLU A 201 -11.51 -22.51 -4.89
CA GLU A 201 -10.54 -21.65 -5.60
C GLU A 201 -10.55 -20.23 -5.04
N PHE A 202 -11.74 -19.62 -4.87
CA PHE A 202 -11.86 -18.28 -4.28
C PHE A 202 -11.46 -18.22 -2.79
N SER A 203 -11.65 -19.29 -2.02
CA SER A 203 -11.20 -19.34 -0.62
C SER A 203 -9.68 -19.18 -0.49
N GLY A 204 -8.93 -19.67 -1.47
CA GLY A 204 -7.48 -19.47 -1.55
C GLY A 204 -7.12 -17.99 -1.71
N TYR A 205 -7.88 -17.22 -2.50
CA TYR A 205 -7.69 -15.78 -2.66
C TYR A 205 -7.98 -15.03 -1.36
N VAL A 206 -9.04 -15.39 -0.65
CA VAL A 206 -9.39 -14.85 0.67
C VAL A 206 -8.23 -15.04 1.65
N GLN A 207 -7.71 -16.27 1.74
CA GLN A 207 -6.60 -16.59 2.64
C GLN A 207 -5.32 -15.81 2.31
N GLN A 208 -5.03 -15.58 1.02
CA GLN A 208 -3.88 -14.76 0.60
C GLN A 208 -4.00 -13.32 1.10
N ILE A 209 -5.19 -12.72 1.03
CA ILE A 209 -5.42 -11.35 1.52
C ILE A 209 -5.35 -11.30 3.05
N ASP A 210 -5.97 -12.27 3.77
CA ASP A 210 -5.90 -12.35 5.24
C ASP A 210 -4.44 -12.43 5.73
N ASN A 211 -3.63 -13.25 5.08
CA ASN A 211 -2.20 -13.36 5.39
C ASN A 211 -1.45 -12.06 5.08
N SER A 212 -1.84 -11.33 4.03
CA SER A 212 -1.21 -10.07 3.64
C SER A 212 -1.54 -8.94 4.63
N VAL A 213 -2.81 -8.82 5.02
CA VAL A 213 -3.24 -7.87 6.06
C VAL A 213 -2.54 -8.14 7.39
N ARG A 214 -2.39 -9.42 7.78
CA ARG A 214 -1.65 -9.79 8.97
C ARG A 214 -0.18 -9.36 8.90
N ALA A 215 0.49 -9.53 7.75
CA ALA A 215 1.88 -9.11 7.57
C ALA A 215 2.03 -7.59 7.70
N ILE A 216 1.13 -6.80 7.10
CA ILE A 216 1.12 -5.33 7.24
C ILE A 216 0.91 -4.95 8.72
N LYS A 217 -0.06 -5.53 9.41
CA LYS A 217 -0.31 -5.25 10.83
C LYS A 217 0.90 -5.55 11.71
N ASN A 218 1.62 -6.65 11.44
CA ASN A 218 2.83 -6.99 12.18
C ASN A 218 3.94 -5.94 11.95
N ALA A 219 4.15 -5.49 10.72
CA ALA A 219 5.13 -4.46 10.41
C ALA A 219 4.79 -3.11 11.08
N LEU A 220 3.51 -2.79 11.23
CA LEU A 220 3.08 -1.55 11.91
C LEU A 220 3.44 -1.52 13.40
N GLU A 221 3.71 -2.67 14.03
CA GLU A 221 4.15 -2.71 15.44
C GLU A 221 5.50 -2.01 15.65
N VAL A 222 6.39 -2.02 14.65
CA VAL A 222 7.66 -1.30 14.71
C VAL A 222 7.52 0.12 14.16
N VAL A 223 6.66 0.34 13.14
CA VAL A 223 6.41 1.68 12.58
C VAL A 223 5.80 2.65 13.60
N LYS A 224 5.10 2.18 14.64
CA LYS A 224 4.57 3.05 15.71
C LYS A 224 5.64 3.66 16.62
N GLU A 225 6.90 3.21 16.55
CA GLU A 225 8.02 3.71 17.36
C GLU A 225 8.64 4.96 16.72
N LEU A 226 8.68 6.08 17.47
CA LEU A 226 9.05 7.38 16.93
C LEU A 226 10.46 7.81 17.35
N ALA A 227 11.22 8.30 16.37
CA ALA A 227 12.59 8.82 16.56
C ALA A 227 12.64 10.13 17.34
N LEU A 228 11.54 10.89 17.39
CA LEU A 228 11.48 12.24 17.98
C LEU A 228 11.97 12.25 19.42
N GLY A 229 12.82 13.23 19.74
CA GLY A 229 13.54 13.33 21.01
C GLY A 229 14.98 12.85 20.94
N GLY A 230 15.40 12.19 19.84
CA GLY A 230 16.81 11.83 19.61
C GLY A 230 17.69 13.00 19.18
N THR A 231 17.08 14.03 18.63
CA THR A 231 17.71 15.23 18.05
C THR A 231 18.75 14.91 16.97
N ALA A 232 19.98 15.40 17.08
CA ALA A 232 20.96 15.36 15.99
C ALA A 232 21.49 13.95 15.69
N VAL A 233 21.79 13.16 16.73
CA VAL A 233 22.49 11.86 16.62
C VAL A 233 21.89 10.75 17.51
N GLY A 234 20.81 11.05 18.25
CA GLY A 234 20.15 10.08 19.13
C GLY A 234 20.33 10.35 20.64
N THR A 235 21.15 11.32 21.01
CA THR A 235 21.47 11.63 22.43
C THR A 235 20.44 12.50 23.13
N GLY A 236 19.50 13.10 22.38
CA GLY A 236 18.52 14.06 22.94
C GLY A 236 19.12 15.40 23.38
N LEU A 237 20.23 15.81 22.77
CA LEU A 237 20.87 17.09 23.09
C LEU A 237 19.88 18.25 22.93
N ASN A 238 19.85 19.14 23.94
CA ASN A 238 18.98 20.33 24.02
C ASN A 238 17.46 20.02 24.14
N THR A 239 17.07 18.83 24.57
CA THR A 239 15.69 18.53 24.94
C THR A 239 15.49 18.59 26.44
N PRO A 240 14.33 19.05 26.96
CA PRO A 240 14.01 18.89 28.37
C PRO A 240 13.78 17.41 28.70
N LYS A 241 14.03 17.04 29.96
CA LYS A 241 13.87 15.65 30.42
C LYS A 241 12.42 15.17 30.20
N GLY A 242 12.27 13.99 29.58
CA GLY A 242 10.96 13.36 29.32
C GLY A 242 10.24 13.89 28.07
N TYR A 243 10.87 14.76 27.30
CA TYR A 243 10.31 15.29 26.06
C TYR A 243 9.94 14.19 25.05
N ASP A 244 10.80 13.22 24.85
CA ASP A 244 10.63 12.13 23.91
C ASP A 244 9.36 11.27 24.20
N VAL A 245 9.13 10.95 25.45
CA VAL A 245 7.94 10.21 25.89
C VAL A 245 6.69 11.07 25.77
N LEU A 246 6.76 12.33 26.22
CA LEU A 246 5.62 13.24 26.21
C LEU A 246 5.18 13.58 24.78
N VAL A 247 6.12 13.90 23.91
CA VAL A 247 5.78 14.26 22.52
C VAL A 247 5.19 13.09 21.75
N ALA A 248 5.69 11.86 21.94
CA ALA A 248 5.11 10.66 21.33
C ALA A 248 3.67 10.42 21.82
N LYS A 249 3.42 10.61 23.13
CA LYS A 249 2.08 10.57 23.70
C LYS A 249 1.14 11.61 23.07
N LYS A 250 1.62 12.86 22.87
CA LYS A 250 0.83 13.92 22.21
C LYS A 250 0.52 13.59 20.75
N ILE A 251 1.48 12.99 20.03
CA ILE A 251 1.25 12.51 18.67
C ILE A 251 0.17 11.42 18.66
N ALA A 252 0.22 10.48 19.59
CA ALA A 252 -0.79 9.44 19.72
C ALA A 252 -2.19 10.02 20.01
N GLU A 253 -2.30 10.98 20.92
CA GLU A 253 -3.55 11.68 21.26
C GLU A 253 -4.12 12.44 20.05
N LEU A 254 -3.29 13.16 19.29
CA LEU A 254 -3.72 13.95 18.13
C LEU A 254 -4.10 13.12 16.90
N THR A 255 -3.46 11.99 16.71
CA THR A 255 -3.68 11.13 15.54
C THR A 255 -4.72 10.03 15.78
N GLY A 256 -4.99 9.68 17.05
CA GLY A 256 -5.80 8.52 17.42
C GLY A 256 -5.11 7.17 17.17
N HIS A 257 -3.80 7.16 16.95
CA HIS A 257 -2.99 5.96 16.70
C HIS A 257 -1.98 5.70 17.84
N PRO A 258 -1.57 4.45 18.11
CA PRO A 258 -0.82 4.07 19.30
C PRO A 258 0.69 4.32 19.18
N PHE A 259 1.09 5.54 18.80
CA PHE A 259 2.49 5.92 18.71
C PHE A 259 3.17 5.95 20.07
N ILE A 260 4.41 5.49 20.11
CA ILE A 260 5.27 5.47 21.29
C ILE A 260 6.66 6.01 20.95
N THR A 261 7.41 6.41 21.97
CA THR A 261 8.82 6.77 21.79
C THR A 261 9.65 5.52 21.43
N ALA A 262 10.52 5.62 20.42
CA ALA A 262 11.40 4.50 20.07
C ALA A 262 12.32 4.12 21.25
N PRO A 263 12.50 2.83 21.53
CA PRO A 263 13.31 2.34 22.64
C PRO A 263 14.82 2.67 22.43
N ASN A 264 15.23 2.83 21.18
CA ASN A 264 16.61 3.20 20.82
C ASN A 264 16.58 4.31 19.76
N LYS A 265 17.00 5.52 20.18
CA LYS A 265 17.02 6.69 19.28
C LYS A 265 18.15 6.64 18.25
N PHE A 266 19.22 5.91 18.50
CA PHE A 266 20.34 5.78 17.58
C PHE A 266 19.94 4.95 16.36
N GLU A 267 19.27 3.82 16.59
CA GLU A 267 18.68 3.01 15.52
C GLU A 267 17.62 3.81 14.74
N ALA A 268 16.70 4.45 15.44
CA ALA A 268 15.56 5.18 14.84
C ALA A 268 15.98 6.35 13.94
N LEU A 269 17.18 6.93 14.13
CA LEU A 269 17.74 7.99 13.27
C LEU A 269 18.58 7.45 12.11
N ALA A 270 19.36 6.39 12.35
CA ALA A 270 20.38 5.90 11.44
C ALA A 270 19.94 4.74 10.55
N ALA A 271 18.91 4.00 10.98
CA ALA A 271 18.32 2.92 10.22
C ALA A 271 16.81 3.17 10.00
N HIS A 272 16.26 2.58 8.96
CA HIS A 272 14.82 2.65 8.66
C HIS A 272 14.25 1.26 8.41
N ASP A 273 14.67 0.30 9.24
CA ASP A 273 14.28 -1.11 9.15
C ASP A 273 12.76 -1.28 9.26
N ALA A 274 12.09 -0.48 10.10
CA ALA A 274 10.63 -0.46 10.19
C ALA A 274 9.95 -0.12 8.85
N MET A 275 10.50 0.82 8.09
CA MET A 275 9.99 1.19 6.78
C MET A 275 10.31 0.12 5.72
N VAL A 276 11.46 -0.53 5.82
CA VAL A 276 11.85 -1.66 4.96
C VAL A 276 10.94 -2.87 5.23
N GLU A 277 10.65 -3.18 6.48
CA GLU A 277 9.71 -4.25 6.87
C GLU A 277 8.30 -3.99 6.32
N LEU A 278 7.78 -2.77 6.50
CA LEU A 278 6.48 -2.38 5.95
C LEU A 278 6.47 -2.49 4.42
N SER A 279 7.51 -2.01 3.75
CA SER A 279 7.66 -2.15 2.29
C SER A 279 7.64 -3.62 1.86
N GLY A 280 8.36 -4.49 2.56
CA GLY A 280 8.34 -5.93 2.33
C GLY A 280 6.95 -6.55 2.49
N ALA A 281 6.17 -6.12 3.48
CA ALA A 281 4.80 -6.55 3.69
C ALA A 281 3.85 -6.07 2.57
N LEU A 282 4.03 -4.81 2.10
CA LEU A 282 3.29 -4.27 0.95
C LEU A 282 3.64 -5.03 -0.35
N LYS A 283 4.93 -5.30 -0.60
CA LYS A 283 5.37 -6.14 -1.74
C LYS A 283 4.75 -7.53 -1.68
N ARG A 284 4.77 -8.20 -0.52
CA ARG A 284 4.12 -9.49 -0.36
C ARG A 284 2.63 -9.42 -0.74
N SER A 285 1.94 -8.37 -0.34
CA SER A 285 0.54 -8.13 -0.69
C SER A 285 0.36 -7.99 -2.20
N ALA A 286 1.26 -7.25 -2.86
CA ALA A 286 1.27 -7.09 -4.32
C ALA A 286 1.47 -8.43 -5.04
N VAL A 287 2.35 -9.32 -4.54
CA VAL A 287 2.54 -10.67 -5.10
C VAL A 287 1.24 -11.48 -5.04
N SER A 288 0.53 -11.44 -3.92
CA SER A 288 -0.75 -12.13 -3.76
C SER A 288 -1.83 -11.57 -4.68
N LEU A 289 -1.97 -10.25 -4.74
CA LEU A 289 -2.96 -9.56 -5.57
C LEU A 289 -2.70 -9.76 -7.07
N MET A 290 -1.43 -9.80 -7.50
CA MET A 290 -1.07 -10.11 -8.88
C MET A 290 -1.53 -11.50 -9.29
N LYS A 291 -1.36 -12.50 -8.42
CA LYS A 291 -1.85 -13.86 -8.67
C LYS A 291 -3.38 -13.88 -8.78
N ILE A 292 -4.09 -13.24 -7.87
CA ILE A 292 -5.55 -13.17 -7.86
C ILE A 292 -6.06 -12.51 -9.15
N ALA A 293 -5.49 -11.36 -9.52
CA ALA A 293 -5.88 -10.63 -10.72
C ALA A 293 -5.63 -11.44 -12.00
N ASN A 294 -4.48 -12.13 -12.09
CA ASN A 294 -4.15 -12.97 -13.25
C ASN A 294 -5.06 -14.19 -13.37
N ASP A 295 -5.38 -14.87 -12.26
CA ASP A 295 -6.32 -16.00 -12.31
C ASP A 295 -7.71 -15.55 -12.79
N ILE A 296 -8.25 -14.48 -12.22
CA ILE A 296 -9.56 -13.94 -12.62
C ILE A 296 -9.54 -13.53 -14.09
N ARG A 297 -8.47 -12.86 -14.54
CA ARG A 297 -8.30 -12.45 -15.94
C ARG A 297 -8.25 -13.65 -16.90
N MET A 298 -7.52 -14.70 -16.54
CA MET A 298 -7.44 -15.91 -17.36
C MET A 298 -8.73 -16.70 -17.37
N LEU A 299 -9.38 -16.87 -16.21
CA LEU A 299 -10.67 -17.56 -16.12
C LEU A 299 -11.79 -16.84 -16.87
N SER A 300 -11.70 -15.53 -17.04
CA SER A 300 -12.66 -14.72 -17.81
C SER A 300 -12.26 -14.52 -19.28
N SER A 301 -11.15 -15.11 -19.74
CA SER A 301 -10.64 -14.93 -21.10
C SER A 301 -11.58 -15.48 -22.17
N GLY A 302 -11.68 -14.80 -23.30
CA GLY A 302 -12.48 -15.21 -24.44
C GLY A 302 -13.29 -14.06 -25.05
N PRO A 303 -14.59 -14.15 -25.14
CA PRO A 303 -15.54 -15.07 -24.49
C PRO A 303 -15.69 -16.48 -25.11
N ARG A 304 -15.30 -16.67 -26.38
CA ARG A 304 -15.50 -17.95 -27.08
C ARG A 304 -14.23 -18.76 -27.32
N CYS A 305 -13.08 -18.11 -27.39
CA CYS A 305 -11.78 -18.72 -27.76
C CYS A 305 -10.80 -18.73 -26.57
N GLY A 306 -11.25 -18.51 -25.36
CA GLY A 306 -10.45 -18.58 -24.14
C GLY A 306 -11.01 -19.57 -23.13
N ILE A 307 -10.66 -19.41 -21.85
CA ILE A 307 -11.16 -20.30 -20.78
C ILE A 307 -12.64 -20.04 -20.52
N GLY A 308 -13.05 -18.79 -20.34
CA GLY A 308 -14.45 -18.37 -20.28
C GLY A 308 -15.28 -18.92 -19.11
N GLU A 309 -14.67 -19.41 -18.03
CA GLU A 309 -15.37 -19.95 -16.86
C GLU A 309 -15.96 -18.87 -15.95
N LEU A 310 -15.43 -17.65 -16.03
CA LEU A 310 -15.96 -16.47 -15.33
C LEU A 310 -16.46 -15.43 -16.32
N VAL A 311 -17.48 -14.70 -15.91
CA VAL A 311 -17.92 -13.45 -16.52
C VAL A 311 -17.58 -12.32 -15.56
N ILE A 312 -16.96 -11.27 -16.07
CA ILE A 312 -16.63 -10.06 -15.31
C ILE A 312 -17.37 -8.86 -15.90
N PRO A 313 -17.60 -7.78 -15.14
CA PRO A 313 -18.28 -6.58 -15.63
C PRO A 313 -17.60 -5.93 -16.82
N ASP A 314 -18.41 -5.44 -17.75
CA ASP A 314 -18.00 -4.58 -18.86
C ASP A 314 -17.93 -3.13 -18.35
N ASN A 315 -16.73 -2.56 -18.24
CA ASN A 315 -16.56 -1.21 -17.70
C ASN A 315 -16.43 -0.14 -18.79
N GLU A 316 -15.85 -0.51 -19.96
CA GLU A 316 -15.59 0.42 -21.06
C GLU A 316 -15.35 -0.31 -22.38
N PRO A 317 -15.51 0.36 -23.53
CA PRO A 317 -15.15 -0.21 -24.84
C PRO A 317 -13.67 -0.58 -24.89
N GLY A 318 -13.35 -1.81 -25.27
CA GLY A 318 -12.00 -2.38 -25.20
C GLY A 318 -11.13 -2.20 -26.46
N SER A 319 -11.69 -1.63 -27.55
CA SER A 319 -10.97 -1.51 -28.81
C SER A 319 -11.51 -0.39 -29.68
N SER A 320 -10.60 0.34 -30.34
CA SER A 320 -10.94 1.37 -31.33
C SER A 320 -11.31 0.81 -32.71
N ILE A 321 -10.97 -0.46 -33.00
CA ILE A 321 -11.16 -1.09 -34.32
C ILE A 321 -11.91 -2.41 -34.31
N MET A 322 -12.17 -3.00 -33.14
CA MET A 322 -12.90 -4.25 -32.95
C MET A 322 -14.21 -3.97 -32.19
N PRO A 323 -15.32 -3.74 -32.88
CA PRO A 323 -16.61 -3.41 -32.24
C PRO A 323 -17.06 -4.51 -31.30
N GLY A 324 -17.50 -4.13 -30.08
CA GLY A 324 -18.00 -5.08 -29.07
C GLY A 324 -16.91 -5.83 -28.27
N LYS A 325 -15.63 -5.56 -28.53
CA LYS A 325 -14.54 -6.11 -27.70
C LYS A 325 -14.48 -5.39 -26.35
N VAL A 326 -14.52 -6.15 -25.27
CA VAL A 326 -14.32 -5.67 -23.90
C VAL A 326 -13.05 -6.30 -23.34
N ASN A 327 -12.26 -5.53 -22.59
CA ASN A 327 -11.01 -5.97 -21.98
C ASN A 327 -11.16 -6.11 -20.46
N PRO A 328 -10.37 -6.97 -19.81
CA PRO A 328 -10.35 -7.13 -18.35
C PRO A 328 -9.50 -6.00 -17.69
N THR A 329 -9.92 -4.75 -17.88
CA THR A 329 -9.10 -3.56 -17.56
C THR A 329 -8.79 -3.42 -16.07
N GLN A 330 -9.69 -3.82 -15.18
CA GLN A 330 -9.44 -3.80 -13.74
C GLN A 330 -8.35 -4.80 -13.30
N PRO A 331 -8.36 -6.07 -13.75
CA PRO A 331 -7.21 -6.96 -13.55
C PRO A 331 -5.90 -6.41 -14.12
N GLU A 332 -5.92 -5.75 -15.29
CA GLU A 332 -4.72 -5.14 -15.87
C GLU A 332 -4.19 -4.00 -14.99
N ALA A 333 -5.05 -3.09 -14.55
CA ALA A 333 -4.68 -2.00 -13.66
C ALA A 333 -4.08 -2.52 -12.34
N LEU A 334 -4.71 -3.52 -11.71
CA LEU A 334 -4.22 -4.11 -10.47
C LEU A 334 -2.85 -4.77 -10.67
N THR A 335 -2.62 -5.48 -11.77
CA THR A 335 -1.30 -6.08 -12.05
C THR A 335 -0.20 -5.03 -12.28
N MET A 336 -0.52 -3.89 -12.92
CA MET A 336 0.42 -2.77 -13.09
C MET A 336 0.76 -2.13 -11.73
N VAL A 337 -0.22 -1.92 -10.87
CA VAL A 337 0.01 -1.44 -9.49
C VAL A 337 0.92 -2.40 -8.72
N CYS A 338 0.66 -3.71 -8.80
CA CYS A 338 1.50 -4.70 -8.14
C CYS A 338 2.96 -4.65 -8.62
N ALA A 339 3.18 -4.51 -9.93
CA ALA A 339 4.52 -4.36 -10.50
C ALA A 339 5.23 -3.11 -9.97
N GLN A 340 4.52 -1.96 -9.91
CA GLN A 340 5.07 -0.73 -9.36
C GLN A 340 5.47 -0.88 -7.90
N VAL A 341 4.63 -1.50 -7.07
CA VAL A 341 4.92 -1.76 -5.64
C VAL A 341 6.16 -2.64 -5.47
N MET A 342 6.33 -3.66 -6.30
CA MET A 342 7.54 -4.50 -6.29
C MET A 342 8.79 -3.70 -6.64
N GLY A 343 8.71 -2.80 -7.63
CA GLY A 343 9.81 -1.90 -8.00
C GLY A 343 10.14 -0.89 -6.90
N ASN A 344 9.15 -0.34 -6.23
CA ASN A 344 9.33 0.58 -5.11
C ASN A 344 10.07 -0.09 -3.94
N ASP A 345 9.77 -1.37 -3.65
CA ASP A 345 10.44 -2.11 -2.59
C ASP A 345 11.95 -2.28 -2.83
N VAL A 346 12.37 -2.39 -4.07
CA VAL A 346 13.81 -2.40 -4.42
C VAL A 346 14.47 -1.07 -4.03
N ALA A 347 13.84 0.06 -4.36
CA ALA A 347 14.36 1.38 -4.00
C ALA A 347 14.40 1.59 -2.47
N VAL A 348 13.39 1.11 -1.74
CA VAL A 348 13.32 1.17 -0.27
C VAL A 348 14.42 0.32 0.35
N SER A 349 14.63 -0.90 -0.15
CA SER A 349 15.67 -1.82 0.36
C SER A 349 17.09 -1.25 0.17
N ILE A 350 17.37 -0.67 -1.00
CA ILE A 350 18.65 -0.01 -1.28
C ILE A 350 18.83 1.20 -0.35
N GLY A 351 17.78 2.04 -0.21
CA GLY A 351 17.79 3.20 0.66
C GLY A 351 18.02 2.82 2.13
N GLY A 352 17.34 1.78 2.62
CA GLY A 352 17.51 1.27 3.98
C GLY A 352 18.91 0.76 4.26
N ALA A 353 19.51 0.06 3.29
CA ALA A 353 20.88 -0.50 3.41
C ALA A 353 21.99 0.56 3.35
N THR A 354 21.67 1.83 3.05
CA THR A 354 22.67 2.87 2.79
C THR A 354 22.88 3.84 3.98
N GLY A 355 22.37 3.52 5.17
CA GLY A 355 22.64 4.28 6.40
C GLY A 355 24.12 4.18 6.81
N HIS A 356 24.71 5.32 7.22
CA HIS A 356 26.09 5.39 7.68
C HIS A 356 26.15 6.09 9.03
N PHE A 357 26.81 5.44 9.99
CA PHE A 357 26.98 5.94 11.35
C PHE A 357 25.63 6.34 11.97
N GLU A 358 25.42 7.60 12.34
CA GLU A 358 24.26 8.07 13.10
C GLU A 358 23.12 8.61 12.22
N LEU A 359 23.20 8.50 10.87
CA LEU A 359 22.14 9.00 9.99
C LEU A 359 22.05 8.25 8.66
N ASN A 360 20.83 7.82 8.32
CA ASN A 360 20.48 7.45 6.96
C ASN A 360 20.06 8.70 6.17
N VAL A 361 20.61 8.88 4.97
CA VAL A 361 20.33 10.04 4.10
C VAL A 361 19.58 9.69 2.83
N PHE A 362 18.74 8.64 2.85
CA PHE A 362 17.81 8.23 1.81
C PHE A 362 16.34 8.40 2.21
N LYS A 363 16.08 9.12 3.29
CA LYS A 363 14.74 9.26 3.88
C LYS A 363 13.66 9.71 2.88
N PRO A 364 13.85 10.73 2.03
CA PRO A 364 12.81 11.17 1.10
C PRO A 364 12.42 10.09 0.08
N VAL A 365 13.39 9.32 -0.42
CA VAL A 365 13.14 8.21 -1.36
C VAL A 365 12.40 7.07 -0.68
N ILE A 366 12.83 6.68 0.52
CA ILE A 366 12.16 5.64 1.33
C ILE A 366 10.70 6.05 1.57
N ALA A 367 10.47 7.26 2.07
CA ALA A 367 9.14 7.78 2.38
C ALA A 367 8.22 7.76 1.14
N SER A 368 8.69 8.33 0.03
CA SER A 368 7.90 8.44 -1.20
C SER A 368 7.49 7.06 -1.73
N ASN A 369 8.42 6.10 -1.79
CA ASN A 369 8.13 4.77 -2.33
C ASN A 369 7.21 3.95 -1.42
N VAL A 370 7.37 4.02 -0.10
CA VAL A 370 6.48 3.33 0.86
C VAL A 370 5.07 3.92 0.80
N LEU A 371 4.94 5.24 0.83
CA LEU A 371 3.64 5.91 0.79
C LEU A 371 2.93 5.68 -0.53
N GLN A 372 3.64 5.77 -1.67
CA GLN A 372 3.07 5.43 -2.97
C GLN A 372 2.56 3.99 -3.00
N SER A 373 3.35 3.03 -2.51
CA SER A 373 2.96 1.62 -2.47
C SER A 373 1.72 1.38 -1.62
N ALA A 374 1.65 1.98 -0.44
CA ALA A 374 0.51 1.87 0.46
C ALA A 374 -0.76 2.49 -0.16
N ARG A 375 -0.64 3.69 -0.75
CA ARG A 375 -1.75 4.38 -1.44
C ARG A 375 -2.27 3.54 -2.59
N LEU A 376 -1.40 3.13 -3.52
CA LEU A 376 -1.78 2.42 -4.72
C LEU A 376 -2.46 1.07 -4.41
N LEU A 377 -1.97 0.32 -3.41
CA LEU A 377 -2.58 -0.96 -3.02
C LEU A 377 -3.99 -0.77 -2.46
N GLY A 378 -4.19 0.22 -1.59
CA GLY A 378 -5.51 0.53 -1.04
C GLY A 378 -6.51 0.91 -2.13
N ASP A 379 -6.15 1.89 -2.94
CA ASP A 379 -7.00 2.43 -4.01
C ASP A 379 -7.30 1.37 -5.07
N ALA A 380 -6.30 0.57 -5.48
CA ALA A 380 -6.48 -0.49 -6.47
C ALA A 380 -7.37 -1.63 -5.96
N CYS A 381 -7.25 -2.00 -4.68
CA CYS A 381 -8.16 -2.99 -4.07
C CYS A 381 -9.61 -2.52 -4.08
N VAL A 382 -9.87 -1.25 -3.76
CA VAL A 382 -11.21 -0.65 -3.82
C VAL A 382 -11.72 -0.62 -5.25
N SER A 383 -10.92 -0.13 -6.20
CA SER A 383 -11.31 -0.07 -7.62
C SER A 383 -11.61 -1.45 -8.19
N PHE A 384 -10.72 -2.42 -7.95
CA PHE A 384 -10.91 -3.80 -8.40
C PHE A 384 -12.14 -4.45 -7.74
N ASN A 385 -12.38 -4.18 -6.46
CA ASN A 385 -13.58 -4.63 -5.77
C ASN A 385 -14.85 -4.13 -6.48
N ASP A 386 -14.98 -2.80 -6.59
CA ASP A 386 -16.24 -2.15 -7.00
C ASP A 386 -16.53 -2.31 -8.50
N LYS A 387 -15.48 -2.50 -9.32
CA LYS A 387 -15.59 -2.53 -10.78
C LYS A 387 -15.33 -3.91 -11.40
N CYS A 388 -14.91 -4.89 -10.59
CA CYS A 388 -14.67 -6.25 -11.07
C CYS A 388 -15.22 -7.30 -10.11
N ALA A 389 -14.68 -7.40 -8.88
CA ALA A 389 -14.93 -8.52 -7.98
C ALA A 389 -16.40 -8.68 -7.60
N GLU A 390 -17.12 -7.58 -7.33
CA GLU A 390 -18.55 -7.62 -6.99
C GLU A 390 -19.41 -8.20 -8.12
N GLY A 391 -19.03 -7.94 -9.36
CA GLY A 391 -19.78 -8.37 -10.55
C GLY A 391 -19.31 -9.68 -11.16
N ILE A 392 -18.39 -10.42 -10.54
CA ILE A 392 -17.97 -11.75 -11.05
C ILE A 392 -19.11 -12.74 -10.96
N GLU A 393 -19.41 -13.39 -12.10
CA GLU A 393 -20.40 -14.47 -12.19
C GLU A 393 -19.78 -15.72 -12.82
N PRO A 394 -20.23 -16.94 -12.42
CA PRO A 394 -19.78 -18.18 -13.03
C PRO A 394 -20.48 -18.41 -14.37
N ASN A 395 -19.72 -18.83 -15.39
CA ASN A 395 -20.30 -19.31 -16.64
C ASN A 395 -20.58 -20.81 -16.52
N HIS A 396 -21.74 -21.15 -15.99
CA HIS A 396 -22.13 -22.53 -15.71
C HIS A 396 -22.05 -23.46 -16.92
N ALA A 397 -22.39 -22.98 -18.13
CA ALA A 397 -22.34 -23.78 -19.34
C ALA A 397 -20.91 -24.19 -19.70
N VAL A 398 -19.99 -23.24 -19.67
CA VAL A 398 -18.57 -23.49 -19.98
C VAL A 398 -17.89 -24.33 -18.88
N ILE A 399 -18.18 -24.03 -17.60
CA ILE A 399 -17.66 -24.83 -16.47
C ILE A 399 -18.09 -26.29 -16.61
N LYS A 400 -19.36 -26.54 -16.90
CA LYS A 400 -19.90 -27.90 -17.10
C LYS A 400 -19.22 -28.59 -18.28
N GLN A 401 -19.11 -27.89 -19.43
CA GLN A 401 -18.47 -28.45 -20.64
C GLN A 401 -17.00 -28.82 -20.36
N HIS A 402 -16.23 -27.97 -19.69
CA HIS A 402 -14.84 -28.28 -19.36
C HIS A 402 -14.74 -29.45 -18.39
N LEU A 403 -15.60 -29.53 -17.39
CA LEU A 403 -15.62 -30.62 -16.42
C LEU A 403 -15.93 -31.96 -17.09
N GLU A 404 -16.95 -32.01 -17.96
CA GLU A 404 -17.35 -33.23 -18.68
C GLU A 404 -16.26 -33.70 -19.66
N ASN A 405 -15.50 -32.78 -20.24
CA ASN A 405 -14.40 -33.11 -21.16
C ASN A 405 -13.08 -33.49 -20.46
N SER A 406 -12.97 -33.27 -19.13
CA SER A 406 -11.74 -33.52 -18.40
C SER A 406 -11.40 -35.01 -18.31
N LEU A 407 -10.25 -35.39 -18.85
CA LEU A 407 -9.74 -36.76 -18.74
C LEU A 407 -9.31 -37.10 -17.29
N MET A 408 -9.11 -36.11 -16.44
CA MET A 408 -8.65 -36.29 -15.07
C MET A 408 -9.75 -36.81 -14.11
N LEU A 409 -10.99 -36.85 -14.57
CA LEU A 409 -12.08 -37.54 -13.86
C LEU A 409 -11.80 -39.04 -13.71
N VAL A 410 -10.97 -39.61 -14.57
CA VAL A 410 -10.52 -41.01 -14.48
C VAL A 410 -9.85 -41.34 -13.13
N THR A 411 -9.33 -40.34 -12.43
CA THR A 411 -8.68 -40.49 -11.10
C THR A 411 -9.63 -41.14 -10.08
N ALA A 412 -10.93 -40.90 -10.19
CA ALA A 412 -11.95 -41.55 -9.35
C ALA A 412 -11.92 -43.08 -9.48
N LEU A 413 -11.51 -43.61 -10.62
CA LEU A 413 -11.46 -45.05 -10.88
C LEU A 413 -10.25 -45.76 -10.24
N ASN A 414 -9.22 -45.00 -9.81
CA ASN A 414 -8.00 -45.64 -9.27
C ASN A 414 -8.26 -46.59 -8.12
N THR A 415 -9.24 -46.30 -7.27
CA THR A 415 -9.60 -47.14 -6.11
C THR A 415 -10.41 -48.39 -6.48
N HIS A 416 -10.96 -48.43 -7.70
CA HIS A 416 -11.82 -49.53 -8.18
C HIS A 416 -11.09 -50.48 -9.14
N ILE A 417 -10.31 -49.93 -10.07
CA ILE A 417 -9.68 -50.73 -11.15
C ILE A 417 -8.15 -50.59 -11.18
N GLY A 418 -7.56 -49.81 -10.27
CA GLY A 418 -6.13 -49.54 -10.18
C GLY A 418 -5.65 -48.49 -11.18
N TYR A 419 -4.48 -47.92 -10.89
CA TYR A 419 -3.88 -46.78 -11.63
C TYR A 419 -3.62 -47.10 -13.11
N GLU A 420 -3.11 -48.30 -13.41
CA GLU A 420 -2.74 -48.70 -14.78
C GLU A 420 -3.97 -48.79 -15.71
N ASN A 421 -5.08 -49.38 -15.24
CA ASN A 421 -6.32 -49.46 -16.01
C ASN A 421 -6.96 -48.08 -16.18
N ALA A 422 -6.94 -47.24 -15.16
CA ALA A 422 -7.39 -45.88 -15.26
C ALA A 422 -6.58 -45.06 -16.29
N ALA A 423 -5.25 -45.21 -16.25
CA ALA A 423 -4.36 -44.58 -17.22
C ALA A 423 -4.61 -45.08 -18.65
N LYS A 424 -4.92 -46.38 -18.84
CA LYS A 424 -5.28 -46.95 -20.15
C LYS A 424 -6.57 -46.33 -20.69
N ILE A 425 -7.60 -46.16 -19.84
CA ILE A 425 -8.85 -45.48 -20.22
C ILE A 425 -8.58 -44.05 -20.67
N ALA A 426 -7.85 -43.25 -19.90
CA ALA A 426 -7.56 -41.86 -20.24
C ALA A 426 -6.76 -41.73 -21.56
N LYS A 427 -5.74 -42.56 -21.74
CA LYS A 427 -4.91 -42.56 -22.97
C LYS A 427 -5.74 -42.97 -24.20
N THR A 428 -6.62 -43.96 -24.08
CA THR A 428 -7.51 -44.40 -25.16
C THR A 428 -8.52 -43.32 -25.49
N ALA A 429 -9.16 -42.73 -24.49
CA ALA A 429 -10.10 -41.62 -24.65
C ALA A 429 -9.47 -40.45 -25.42
N HIS A 430 -8.27 -40.04 -25.00
CA HIS A 430 -7.53 -38.94 -25.66
C HIS A 430 -7.15 -39.31 -27.12
N LYS A 431 -6.57 -40.49 -27.34
CA LYS A 431 -6.08 -40.92 -28.67
C LYS A 431 -7.22 -41.06 -29.68
N GLU A 432 -8.38 -41.56 -29.22
CA GLU A 432 -9.51 -41.89 -30.09
C GLU A 432 -10.58 -40.78 -30.09
N ASN A 433 -10.33 -39.67 -29.39
CA ASN A 433 -11.28 -38.55 -29.21
C ASN A 433 -12.66 -39.03 -28.72
N LYS A 434 -12.65 -39.93 -27.73
CA LYS A 434 -13.82 -40.48 -27.06
C LYS A 434 -13.93 -39.91 -25.64
N THR A 435 -15.13 -40.04 -25.07
CA THR A 435 -15.33 -39.82 -23.64
C THR A 435 -14.62 -40.89 -22.80
N LEU A 436 -14.31 -40.60 -21.55
CA LEU A 436 -13.77 -41.60 -20.61
C LEU A 436 -14.72 -42.80 -20.45
N ARG A 437 -16.05 -42.54 -20.47
CA ARG A 437 -17.09 -43.57 -20.36
C ARG A 437 -17.07 -44.53 -21.54
N GLU A 438 -17.03 -44.00 -22.77
CA GLU A 438 -16.95 -44.82 -23.99
C GLU A 438 -15.68 -45.63 -24.00
N ALA A 439 -14.54 -45.01 -23.72
CA ALA A 439 -13.24 -45.72 -23.69
C ALA A 439 -13.23 -46.86 -22.62
N ALA A 440 -13.82 -46.61 -21.44
CA ALA A 440 -13.89 -47.62 -20.37
C ALA A 440 -14.69 -48.85 -20.79
N VAL A 441 -15.82 -48.63 -21.47
CA VAL A 441 -16.71 -49.68 -21.94
C VAL A 441 -16.07 -50.44 -23.11
N ASP A 442 -15.52 -49.75 -24.09
CA ASP A 442 -14.87 -50.37 -25.27
C ASP A 442 -13.66 -51.21 -24.87
N LEU A 443 -12.94 -50.83 -23.84
CA LEU A 443 -11.83 -51.62 -23.28
C LEU A 443 -12.30 -52.81 -22.43
N GLY A 444 -13.60 -52.94 -22.19
CA GLY A 444 -14.15 -54.00 -21.33
C GLY A 444 -13.76 -53.91 -19.86
N LEU A 445 -13.29 -52.74 -19.41
CA LEU A 445 -12.85 -52.53 -18.04
C LEU A 445 -13.97 -52.17 -17.06
N LEU A 446 -15.05 -51.56 -17.57
CA LEU A 446 -16.20 -51.14 -16.80
C LEU A 446 -17.50 -51.25 -17.66
N THR A 447 -18.61 -51.41 -16.99
CA THR A 447 -19.92 -51.13 -17.60
C THR A 447 -20.25 -49.63 -17.48
N SER A 448 -21.14 -49.14 -18.33
CA SER A 448 -21.65 -47.76 -18.25
C SER A 448 -22.20 -47.41 -16.86
N VAL A 449 -22.92 -48.38 -16.24
CA VAL A 449 -23.53 -48.21 -14.90
C VAL A 449 -22.42 -48.04 -13.82
N GLN A 450 -21.38 -48.86 -13.85
CA GLN A 450 -20.27 -48.74 -12.94
C GLN A 450 -19.53 -47.43 -13.10
N PHE A 451 -19.33 -46.97 -14.35
CA PHE A 451 -18.70 -45.69 -14.62
C PHE A 451 -19.52 -44.55 -14.00
N ASP A 452 -20.81 -44.50 -14.26
CA ASP A 452 -21.73 -43.46 -13.79
C ASP A 452 -21.90 -43.51 -12.25
N GLU A 453 -21.69 -44.65 -11.60
CA GLU A 453 -21.75 -44.82 -10.15
C GLU A 453 -20.45 -44.27 -9.49
N TRP A 454 -19.26 -44.55 -10.10
CA TRP A 454 -17.98 -44.31 -9.48
C TRP A 454 -17.35 -42.94 -9.85
N VAL A 455 -17.65 -42.45 -11.07
CA VAL A 455 -17.14 -41.13 -11.52
C VAL A 455 -18.16 -40.05 -11.19
N LYS A 456 -18.04 -39.49 -10.01
CA LYS A 456 -18.88 -38.39 -9.51
C LYS A 456 -17.99 -37.22 -9.13
N PRO A 457 -17.87 -36.19 -9.99
CA PRO A 457 -16.99 -35.04 -9.74
C PRO A 457 -17.24 -34.37 -8.40
N GLU A 458 -18.51 -34.30 -7.95
CA GLU A 458 -18.90 -33.73 -6.66
C GLU A 458 -18.37 -34.50 -5.44
N LYS A 459 -17.96 -35.75 -5.61
CA LYS A 459 -17.30 -36.55 -4.56
C LYS A 459 -15.79 -36.49 -4.61
N MET A 460 -15.21 -35.80 -5.61
CA MET A 460 -13.76 -35.69 -5.80
C MET A 460 -13.17 -34.42 -5.18
N VAL A 461 -13.98 -33.53 -4.63
CA VAL A 461 -13.61 -32.18 -4.17
C VAL A 461 -13.23 -32.11 -2.68
N GLY A 462 -13.19 -33.24 -1.99
CA GLY A 462 -12.92 -33.29 -0.53
C GLY A 462 -14.14 -32.85 0.30
N SER A 463 -13.91 -32.57 1.59
CA SER A 463 -14.94 -32.00 2.47
C SER A 463 -15.19 -30.54 2.07
N LEU A 464 -16.47 -30.18 2.07
CA LEU A 464 -16.94 -28.81 1.81
C LEU A 464 -17.32 -28.07 3.12
N ASP A 465 -17.01 -28.68 4.27
CA ASP A 465 -17.30 -28.15 5.61
C ASP A 465 -16.20 -27.19 6.09
#